data_e5f38ac0ed1cfc223277fe0f0e47e3f8
#
_entry.id   e5f38ac0ed1cfc223277fe0f0e47e3f8
#
_cell.length_a   1.000
_cell.length_b   1.000
_cell.length_c   1.000
_cell.angle_alpha   90.00
_cell.angle_beta   90.00
_cell.angle_gamma   90.00
#
_symmetry.space_group_name_H-M   'P 1'
#
loop_
_entity.id
_entity.type
_entity.pdbx_description
1 polymer ?
#
loop_
_entity_poly.entity_id
_entity_poly.type
_entity_poly.pdbx_seq_one_letter_code
_entity_poly.pdbx_strand_id
1 'polypeptide(L)'
;NTLLLFKKGWSGINIDLNPLTIELFNFMRPKDFNYNVGISNSEGEKELYFINEFNTQNTLDKNQLNFLKNHHNVKDREISKIKLKTKKLETILLDSNFYNIDFFNIDIEGHELEVIESIDFDKFKFKYICVEMIQHNETSVSRSKKIKDILNNNDFIIVKKFEFNYIYKNTLIVK
;
A
#
# COMPACT_ATOMS: atom_id res chain seq x y z
N ASN A 1 -9.31 6.25 -0.41
CA ASN A 1 -10.07 5.14 0.19
C ASN A 1 -10.51 5.43 1.65
N THR A 2 -9.72 6.16 2.47
CA THR A 2 -10.01 6.39 3.90
C THR A 2 -10.78 7.69 4.22
N LEU A 3 -11.26 8.44 3.22
CA LEU A 3 -11.92 9.73 3.41
C LEU A 3 -13.16 9.65 4.33
N LEU A 4 -13.99 8.62 4.17
CA LEU A 4 -15.19 8.45 4.99
C LEU A 4 -14.85 8.13 6.46
N LEU A 5 -13.77 7.42 6.71
CA LEU A 5 -13.27 7.14 8.06
C LEU A 5 -12.79 8.44 8.71
N PHE A 6 -11.99 9.22 7.98
CA PHE A 6 -11.54 10.53 8.43
C PHE A 6 -12.71 11.47 8.78
N LYS A 7 -13.74 11.56 7.92
CA LYS A 7 -14.97 12.35 8.21
C LYS A 7 -15.71 11.88 9.45
N LYS A 8 -15.50 10.64 9.89
CA LYS A 8 -16.04 10.09 11.15
C LYS A 8 -15.11 10.27 12.35
N GLY A 9 -14.04 11.06 12.20
CA GLY A 9 -13.11 11.40 13.27
C GLY A 9 -11.94 10.42 13.45
N TRP A 10 -11.72 9.51 12.49
CA TRP A 10 -10.56 8.64 12.51
C TRP A 10 -9.30 9.44 12.19
N SER A 11 -8.20 9.07 12.81
CA SER A 11 -6.84 9.54 12.50
C SER A 11 -5.95 8.37 12.13
N GLY A 12 -4.83 8.62 11.50
CA GLY A 12 -3.95 7.54 11.09
C GLY A 12 -2.65 7.99 10.44
N ILE A 13 -2.15 7.10 9.60
CA ILE A 13 -0.93 7.28 8.82
C ILE A 13 -1.30 7.27 7.35
N ASN A 14 -0.83 8.26 6.61
CA ASN A 14 -0.93 8.33 5.15
C ASN A 14 0.50 8.23 4.58
N ILE A 15 0.68 7.33 3.64
CA ILE A 15 1.97 7.09 2.98
C ILE A 15 1.73 7.11 1.49
N ASP A 16 2.47 7.93 0.78
CA ASP A 16 2.37 8.03 -0.67
C ASP A 16 3.73 8.40 -1.28
N LEU A 17 3.99 7.87 -2.47
CA LEU A 17 5.17 8.19 -3.28
C LEU A 17 5.11 9.60 -3.85
N ASN A 18 3.89 10.10 -4.08
CA ASN A 18 3.64 11.37 -4.70
C ASN A 18 3.70 12.51 -3.66
N PRO A 19 4.66 13.45 -3.77
CA PRO A 19 4.77 14.54 -2.82
C PRO A 19 3.52 15.44 -2.79
N LEU A 20 2.86 15.66 -3.94
CA LEU A 20 1.63 16.46 -4.00
C LEU A 20 0.50 15.82 -3.19
N THR A 21 0.34 14.50 -3.24
CA THR A 21 -0.64 13.77 -2.42
C THR A 21 -0.37 14.01 -0.94
N ILE A 22 0.90 13.95 -0.52
CA ILE A 22 1.28 14.18 0.88
C ILE A 22 1.09 15.65 1.31
N GLU A 23 1.38 16.61 0.45
CA GLU A 23 1.07 18.03 0.72
C GLU A 23 -0.44 18.25 0.92
N LEU A 24 -1.29 17.61 0.11
CA LEU A 24 -2.73 17.66 0.28
C LEU A 24 -3.16 17.00 1.61
N PHE A 25 -2.57 15.88 2.01
CA PHE A 25 -2.83 15.28 3.32
C PHE A 25 -2.38 16.19 4.45
N ASN A 26 -1.22 16.83 4.37
CA ASN A 26 -0.75 17.78 5.37
C ASN A 26 -1.73 18.95 5.56
N PHE A 27 -2.34 19.42 4.46
CA PHE A 27 -3.34 20.47 4.52
C PHE A 27 -4.70 19.97 5.06
N MET A 28 -5.19 18.85 4.54
CA MET A 28 -6.54 18.36 4.86
C MET A 28 -6.61 17.51 6.14
N ARG A 29 -5.50 16.87 6.52
CA ARG A 29 -5.39 15.94 7.67
C ARG A 29 -4.14 16.26 8.51
N PRO A 30 -4.02 17.49 9.05
CA PRO A 30 -2.80 17.93 9.74
C PRO A 30 -2.51 17.19 11.06
N LYS A 31 -3.46 16.37 11.54
CA LYS A 31 -3.31 15.55 12.74
C LYS A 31 -2.86 14.12 12.44
N ASP A 32 -2.88 13.72 11.17
CA ASP A 32 -2.39 12.43 10.73
C ASP A 32 -0.86 12.49 10.54
N PHE A 33 -0.21 11.32 10.60
CA PHE A 33 1.18 11.19 10.20
C PHE A 33 1.24 11.02 8.68
N ASN A 34 1.87 11.95 7.98
CA ASN A 34 1.91 11.96 6.51
C ASN A 34 3.35 11.78 6.03
N TYR A 35 3.64 10.68 5.33
CA TYR A 35 4.99 10.31 4.90
C TYR A 35 5.10 10.29 3.37
N ASN A 36 5.98 11.11 2.81
CA ASN A 36 6.36 11.00 1.41
C ASN A 36 7.55 10.03 1.26
N VAL A 37 7.24 8.76 1.25
CA VAL A 37 8.22 7.67 1.12
C VAL A 37 7.60 6.48 0.39
N GLY A 38 8.43 5.63 -0.19
CA GLY A 38 8.02 4.31 -0.65
C GLY A 38 8.05 3.29 0.48
N ILE A 39 7.06 2.41 0.55
CA ILE A 39 7.15 1.25 1.44
C ILE A 39 7.92 0.13 0.73
N SER A 40 8.85 -0.47 1.45
CA SER A 40 9.68 -1.57 0.95
C SER A 40 10.13 -2.48 2.10
N ASN A 41 10.64 -3.65 1.75
CA ASN A 41 11.30 -4.57 2.68
C ASN A 41 12.69 -4.09 3.15
N SER A 42 13.20 -2.99 2.57
CA SER A 42 14.50 -2.40 2.94
C SER A 42 14.41 -0.88 2.96
N GLU A 43 15.17 -0.28 3.87
CA GLU A 43 15.33 1.18 3.92
C GLU A 43 16.43 1.64 2.98
N GLY A 44 16.34 2.86 2.49
CA GLY A 44 17.32 3.45 1.59
C GLY A 44 16.68 4.27 0.49
N GLU A 45 17.25 4.20 -0.71
CA GLU A 45 16.71 4.84 -1.90
C GLU A 45 16.41 3.77 -2.96
N LYS A 46 15.27 3.91 -3.62
CA LYS A 46 14.89 3.11 -4.79
C LYS A 46 14.54 4.00 -5.97
N GLU A 47 14.66 3.44 -7.16
CA GLU A 47 14.25 4.10 -8.40
C GLU A 47 12.73 3.98 -8.54
N LEU A 48 12.05 5.11 -8.57
CA LEU A 48 10.62 5.21 -8.86
C LEU A 48 10.45 5.48 -10.36
N TYR A 49 9.60 4.74 -11.01
CA TYR A 49 9.09 5.03 -12.35
C TYR A 49 7.95 6.04 -12.21
N PHE A 50 8.30 7.29 -12.46
CA PHE A 50 7.41 8.44 -12.30
C PHE A 50 6.85 8.87 -13.65
N ILE A 51 5.55 8.81 -13.81
CA ILE A 51 4.87 9.19 -15.05
C ILE A 51 4.54 10.69 -15.01
N ASN A 52 3.81 11.13 -13.99
CA ASN A 52 3.58 12.54 -13.68
C ASN A 52 2.92 12.70 -12.29
N GLU A 53 2.82 13.95 -11.82
CA GLU A 53 2.28 14.28 -10.48
C GLU A 53 0.80 13.91 -10.29
N PHE A 54 0.03 13.83 -11.36
CA PHE A 54 -1.40 13.50 -11.33
C PHE A 54 -1.67 12.02 -11.62
N ASN A 55 -0.64 11.24 -11.95
CA ASN A 55 -0.79 9.84 -12.26
C ASN A 55 -0.76 9.00 -10.98
N THR A 56 -1.82 8.23 -10.74
CA THR A 56 -1.92 7.32 -9.59
C THR A 56 -1.11 6.03 -9.76
N GLN A 57 -0.60 5.77 -10.97
CA GLN A 57 0.09 4.54 -11.33
C GLN A 57 1.63 4.67 -11.32
N ASN A 58 2.17 5.66 -10.60
CA ASN A 58 3.60 5.73 -10.33
C ASN A 58 4.01 4.51 -9.50
N THR A 59 5.07 3.79 -9.91
CA THR A 59 5.38 2.49 -9.32
C THR A 59 6.88 2.27 -9.10
N LEU A 60 7.24 1.48 -8.09
CA LEU A 60 8.57 0.94 -7.89
C LEU A 60 8.77 -0.41 -8.64
N ASP A 61 7.69 -1.04 -9.11
CA ASP A 61 7.75 -2.35 -9.76
C ASP A 61 7.92 -2.22 -11.28
N LYS A 62 9.04 -2.77 -11.79
CA LYS A 62 9.32 -2.82 -13.23
C LYS A 62 8.30 -3.67 -14.01
N ASN A 63 7.71 -4.69 -13.39
CA ASN A 63 6.70 -5.52 -14.06
C ASN A 63 5.40 -4.75 -14.23
N GLN A 64 5.01 -3.98 -13.21
CA GLN A 64 3.87 -3.08 -13.30
C GLN A 64 4.10 -2.01 -14.37
N LEU A 65 5.30 -1.41 -14.43
CA LEU A 65 5.65 -0.47 -15.50
C LEU A 65 5.48 -1.09 -16.90
N ASN A 66 5.97 -2.32 -17.11
CA ASN A 66 5.82 -3.02 -18.38
C ASN A 66 4.34 -3.26 -18.73
N PHE A 67 3.52 -3.60 -17.73
CA PHE A 67 2.08 -3.73 -17.91
C PHE A 67 1.44 -2.40 -18.36
N LEU A 68 1.79 -1.29 -17.70
CA LEU A 68 1.29 0.04 -18.05
C LEU A 68 1.65 0.44 -19.49
N LYS A 69 2.87 0.16 -19.93
CA LYS A 69 3.30 0.40 -21.31
C LYS A 69 2.47 -0.39 -22.32
N ASN A 70 2.20 -1.66 -22.02
CA ASN A 70 1.53 -2.57 -22.95
C ASN A 70 0.00 -2.36 -23.01
N HIS A 71 -0.63 -1.95 -21.91
CA HIS A 71 -2.09 -1.91 -21.78
C HIS A 71 -2.67 -0.50 -21.62
N HIS A 72 -1.87 0.46 -21.12
CA HIS A 72 -2.32 1.84 -20.90
C HIS A 72 -1.63 2.86 -21.82
N ASN A 73 -0.91 2.38 -22.85
CA ASN A 73 -0.23 3.23 -23.84
C ASN A 73 0.78 4.24 -23.24
N VAL A 74 1.31 3.97 -22.06
CA VAL A 74 2.34 4.83 -21.45
C VAL A 74 3.62 4.73 -22.26
N LYS A 75 4.07 5.86 -22.83
CA LYS A 75 5.27 5.92 -23.69
C LYS A 75 6.53 6.13 -22.86
N ASP A 76 7.65 5.59 -23.33
CA ASP A 76 8.95 5.75 -22.65
C ASP A 76 9.32 7.21 -22.37
N ARG A 77 8.97 8.14 -23.27
CA ARG A 77 9.21 9.57 -23.10
C ARG A 77 8.40 10.24 -21.98
N GLU A 78 7.36 9.55 -21.48
CA GLU A 78 6.48 10.02 -20.41
C GLU A 78 6.93 9.51 -19.05
N ILE A 79 7.95 8.63 -19.03
CA ILE A 79 8.45 8.01 -17.82
C ILE A 79 9.76 8.65 -17.41
N SER A 80 9.76 9.26 -16.25
CA SER A 80 10.96 9.71 -15.57
C SER A 80 11.38 8.69 -14.50
N LYS A 81 12.68 8.61 -14.23
CA LYS A 81 13.22 7.84 -13.12
C LYS A 81 13.68 8.79 -12.05
N ILE A 82 13.07 8.73 -10.91
CA ILE A 82 13.46 9.55 -9.76
C ILE A 82 13.87 8.65 -8.60
N LYS A 83 14.83 9.11 -7.81
CA LYS A 83 15.20 8.43 -6.57
C LYS A 83 14.23 8.82 -5.47
N LEU A 84 13.67 7.83 -4.80
CA LEU A 84 12.78 8.03 -3.68
C LEU A 84 13.30 7.27 -2.46
N LYS A 85 13.17 7.91 -1.30
CA LYS A 85 13.46 7.25 -0.03
C LYS A 85 12.45 6.14 0.21
N THR A 86 12.92 5.01 0.72
CA THR A 86 12.08 3.89 1.15
C THR A 86 12.25 3.65 2.64
N LYS A 87 11.14 3.26 3.28
CA LYS A 87 11.11 2.81 4.68
C LYS A 87 10.40 1.46 4.77
N LYS A 88 10.73 0.69 5.80
CA LYS A 88 9.92 -0.47 6.17
C LYS A 88 8.62 0.01 6.81
N LEU A 89 7.53 -0.71 6.58
CA LEU A 89 6.26 -0.41 7.24
C LEU A 89 6.42 -0.44 8.77
N GLU A 90 7.16 -1.43 9.29
CA GLU A 90 7.46 -1.55 10.71
C GLU A 90 8.08 -0.27 11.29
N THR A 91 9.09 0.30 10.63
CA THR A 91 9.74 1.53 11.08
C THR A 91 8.72 2.68 11.19
N ILE A 92 7.84 2.83 10.20
CA ILE A 92 6.81 3.87 10.23
C ILE A 92 5.80 3.66 11.36
N LEU A 93 5.36 2.42 11.57
CA LEU A 93 4.43 2.09 12.65
C LEU A 93 5.04 2.35 14.04
N LEU A 94 6.33 2.03 14.22
CA LEU A 94 7.07 2.31 15.45
C LEU A 94 7.25 3.81 15.68
N ASP A 95 7.74 4.55 14.67
CA ASP A 95 7.95 6.00 14.73
C ASP A 95 6.65 6.74 15.08
N SER A 96 5.51 6.21 14.64
CA SER A 96 4.18 6.79 14.86
C SER A 96 3.46 6.21 16.09
N ASN A 97 4.06 5.23 16.78
CA ASN A 97 3.49 4.53 17.94
C ASN A 97 2.16 3.82 17.66
N PHE A 98 2.00 3.27 16.46
CA PHE A 98 0.82 2.52 16.03
C PHE A 98 1.07 1.00 16.13
N TYR A 99 0.52 0.36 17.15
CA TYR A 99 0.59 -1.09 17.33
C TYR A 99 -0.74 -1.79 17.03
N ASN A 100 -1.86 -1.07 17.17
CA ASN A 100 -3.20 -1.57 16.89
C ASN A 100 -3.82 -0.73 15.78
N ILE A 101 -4.11 -1.36 14.67
CA ILE A 101 -4.59 -0.73 13.44
C ILE A 101 -5.99 -1.26 13.13
N ASP A 102 -7.00 -0.40 13.22
CA ASP A 102 -8.37 -0.80 12.91
C ASP A 102 -8.58 -1.08 11.42
N PHE A 103 -7.95 -0.30 10.55
CA PHE A 103 -8.08 -0.45 9.10
C PHE A 103 -6.77 -0.11 8.40
N PHE A 104 -6.22 -1.08 7.68
CA PHE A 104 -5.02 -0.93 6.86
C PHE A 104 -5.40 -1.09 5.39
N ASN A 105 -5.16 -0.06 4.57
CA ASN A 105 -5.37 -0.10 3.13
C ASN A 105 -4.03 -0.14 2.41
N ILE A 106 -3.86 -1.12 1.53
CA ILE A 106 -2.67 -1.33 0.71
C ILE A 106 -3.08 -1.27 -0.75
N ASP A 107 -2.57 -0.28 -1.45
CA ASP A 107 -2.81 -0.01 -2.86
C ASP A 107 -1.55 0.73 -3.35
N ILE A 108 -0.55 -0.02 -3.78
CA ILE A 108 0.82 0.47 -4.03
C ILE A 108 1.41 -0.06 -5.34
N GLU A 109 0.50 -0.39 -6.27
CA GLU A 109 0.82 -0.64 -7.66
C GLU A 109 1.92 -1.72 -7.86
N GLY A 110 1.67 -2.90 -7.25
CA GLY A 110 2.45 -4.11 -7.48
C GLY A 110 3.46 -4.50 -6.38
N HIS A 111 3.53 -3.77 -5.26
CA HIS A 111 4.41 -4.07 -4.12
C HIS A 111 3.67 -4.61 -2.88
N GLU A 112 2.37 -4.95 -3.02
CA GLU A 112 1.51 -5.39 -1.92
C GLU A 112 2.04 -6.64 -1.22
N LEU A 113 2.55 -7.61 -1.99
CA LEU A 113 3.09 -8.85 -1.45
C LEU A 113 4.30 -8.58 -0.55
N GLU A 114 5.25 -7.79 -1.02
CA GLU A 114 6.48 -7.47 -0.28
C GLU A 114 6.17 -6.74 1.04
N VAL A 115 5.14 -5.90 1.05
CA VAL A 115 4.69 -5.24 2.29
C VAL A 115 4.05 -6.25 3.23
N ILE A 116 3.13 -7.10 2.75
CA ILE A 116 2.46 -8.12 3.57
C ILE A 116 3.45 -9.14 4.13
N GLU A 117 4.44 -9.58 3.34
CA GLU A 117 5.51 -10.48 3.78
C GLU A 117 6.39 -9.86 4.88
N SER A 118 6.49 -8.52 4.93
CA SER A 118 7.29 -7.80 5.91
C SER A 118 6.60 -7.51 7.23
N ILE A 119 5.30 -7.81 7.36
CA ILE A 119 4.53 -7.52 8.57
C ILE A 119 4.82 -8.56 9.65
N ASP A 120 5.21 -8.08 10.83
CA ASP A 120 5.20 -8.86 12.07
C ASP A 120 3.79 -8.79 12.68
N PHE A 121 2.96 -9.80 12.37
CA PHE A 121 1.58 -9.91 12.88
C PHE A 121 1.50 -10.23 14.38
N ASP A 122 2.58 -10.65 15.00
CA ASP A 122 2.64 -10.82 16.45
C ASP A 122 2.80 -9.49 17.16
N LYS A 123 3.57 -8.58 16.59
CA LYS A 123 3.87 -7.26 17.12
C LYS A 123 2.78 -6.23 16.79
N PHE A 124 2.29 -6.21 15.55
CA PHE A 124 1.28 -5.27 15.07
C PHE A 124 -0.05 -5.97 14.84
N LYS A 125 -1.10 -5.42 15.43
CA LYS A 125 -2.45 -6.01 15.34
C LYS A 125 -3.30 -5.23 14.37
N PHE A 126 -3.71 -5.90 13.30
CA PHE A 126 -4.57 -5.33 12.26
C PHE A 126 -5.97 -5.95 12.37
N LYS A 127 -7.00 -5.13 12.51
CA LYS A 127 -8.39 -5.61 12.56
C LYS A 127 -8.96 -5.87 11.18
N TYR A 128 -8.75 -4.94 10.25
CA TYR A 128 -9.11 -5.08 8.85
C TYR A 128 -7.92 -4.73 7.96
N ILE A 129 -7.73 -5.52 6.92
CA ILE A 129 -6.77 -5.25 5.84
C ILE A 129 -7.55 -5.20 4.54
N CYS A 130 -7.44 -4.09 3.81
CA CYS A 130 -7.91 -3.95 2.44
C CYS A 130 -6.67 -3.98 1.53
N VAL A 131 -6.62 -4.92 0.61
CA VAL A 131 -5.50 -5.04 -0.32
C VAL A 131 -5.99 -5.15 -1.75
N GLU A 132 -5.38 -4.38 -2.65
CA GLU A 132 -5.58 -4.52 -4.08
C GLU A 132 -4.84 -5.76 -4.59
N MET A 133 -5.54 -6.61 -5.36
CA MET A 133 -4.97 -7.82 -5.96
C MET A 133 -5.40 -7.94 -7.41
N ILE A 134 -4.66 -7.27 -8.29
CA ILE A 134 -4.87 -7.34 -9.74
C ILE A 134 -4.32 -8.68 -10.24
N GLN A 135 -5.09 -9.39 -11.07
CA GLN A 135 -4.77 -10.73 -11.58
C GLN A 135 -4.82 -10.74 -13.11
N HIS A 136 -3.87 -10.08 -13.74
CA HIS A 136 -3.84 -9.93 -15.20
C HIS A 136 -2.80 -10.82 -15.90
N ASN A 137 -1.91 -11.49 -15.15
CA ASN A 137 -0.93 -12.45 -15.65
C ASN A 137 -0.55 -13.48 -14.57
N GLU A 138 0.22 -14.51 -14.94
CA GLU A 138 0.62 -15.59 -14.03
C GLU A 138 1.37 -15.08 -12.78
N THR A 139 2.22 -14.07 -12.95
CA THR A 139 2.97 -13.47 -11.83
C THR A 139 2.04 -12.82 -10.83
N SER A 140 1.07 -12.00 -11.27
CA SER A 140 0.12 -11.32 -10.38
C SER A 140 -0.86 -12.31 -9.73
N VAL A 141 -1.25 -13.38 -10.43
CA VAL A 141 -2.03 -14.48 -9.85
C VAL A 141 -1.25 -15.19 -8.74
N SER A 142 0.04 -15.50 -8.99
CA SER A 142 0.92 -16.12 -7.98
C SER A 142 1.10 -15.22 -6.75
N ARG A 143 1.33 -13.91 -6.94
CA ARG A 143 1.42 -12.92 -5.85
C ARG A 143 0.11 -12.88 -5.04
N SER A 144 -1.04 -12.77 -5.70
CA SER A 144 -2.34 -12.76 -5.05
C SER A 144 -2.59 -14.03 -4.22
N LYS A 145 -2.14 -15.19 -4.70
CA LYS A 145 -2.22 -16.45 -3.95
C LYS A 145 -1.39 -16.38 -2.68
N LYS A 146 -0.13 -15.95 -2.76
CA LYS A 146 0.75 -15.81 -1.60
C LYS A 146 0.18 -14.84 -0.55
N ILE A 147 -0.36 -13.69 -0.98
CA ILE A 147 -1.03 -12.74 -0.07
C ILE A 147 -2.16 -13.43 0.69
N LYS A 148 -3.02 -14.18 -0.02
CA LYS A 148 -4.12 -14.94 0.61
C LYS A 148 -3.60 -15.96 1.62
N ASP A 149 -2.56 -16.72 1.25
CA ASP A 149 -1.98 -17.74 2.11
C ASP A 149 -1.40 -17.12 3.39
N ILE A 150 -0.65 -16.01 3.27
CA ILE A 150 -0.09 -15.29 4.43
C ILE A 150 -1.20 -14.76 5.34
N LEU A 151 -2.19 -14.09 4.78
CA LEU A 151 -3.28 -13.52 5.58
C LEU A 151 -4.12 -14.62 6.25
N ASN A 152 -4.43 -15.72 5.56
CA ASN A 152 -5.15 -16.85 6.15
C ASN A 152 -4.35 -17.51 7.30
N ASN A 153 -3.03 -17.66 7.15
CA ASN A 153 -2.16 -18.20 8.18
C ASN A 153 -2.02 -17.29 9.41
N ASN A 154 -2.43 -16.01 9.29
CA ASN A 154 -2.46 -15.02 10.37
C ASN A 154 -3.90 -14.68 10.81
N ASP A 155 -4.82 -15.66 10.71
CA ASP A 155 -6.20 -15.58 11.19
C ASP A 155 -7.09 -14.54 10.50
N PHE A 156 -6.78 -14.16 9.25
CA PHE A 156 -7.62 -13.29 8.46
C PHE A 156 -8.53 -14.07 7.51
N ILE A 157 -9.78 -13.67 7.43
CA ILE A 157 -10.76 -14.19 6.47
C ILE A 157 -11.24 -13.07 5.54
N ILE A 158 -11.55 -13.41 4.29
CA ILE A 158 -12.17 -12.46 3.36
C ILE A 158 -13.62 -12.19 3.80
N VAL A 159 -13.94 -10.92 4.06
CA VAL A 159 -15.30 -10.51 4.42
C VAL A 159 -16.00 -9.74 3.29
N LYS A 160 -15.23 -9.17 2.36
CA LYS A 160 -15.77 -8.45 1.21
C LYS A 160 -14.77 -8.45 0.04
N LYS A 161 -15.32 -8.44 -1.18
CA LYS A 161 -14.57 -8.24 -2.42
C LYS A 161 -15.27 -7.18 -3.26
N PHE A 162 -14.50 -6.24 -3.83
CA PHE A 162 -14.93 -5.24 -4.79
C PHE A 162 -13.93 -5.20 -5.93
N GLU A 163 -14.29 -5.65 -7.11
CA GLU A 163 -13.39 -5.71 -8.25
C GLU A 163 -12.05 -6.36 -7.90
N PHE A 164 -11.00 -5.56 -7.77
CA PHE A 164 -9.66 -6.00 -7.41
C PHE A 164 -9.33 -5.83 -5.91
N ASN A 165 -10.20 -5.19 -5.13
CA ASN A 165 -9.99 -4.92 -3.71
C ASN A 165 -10.61 -6.01 -2.84
N TYR A 166 -9.81 -6.59 -1.95
CA TYR A 166 -10.20 -7.64 -1.02
C TYR A 166 -10.09 -7.13 0.40
N ILE A 167 -11.20 -7.16 1.14
CA ILE A 167 -11.22 -6.78 2.56
C ILE A 167 -11.16 -8.05 3.40
N TYR A 168 -10.13 -8.13 4.21
CA TYR A 168 -9.90 -9.17 5.18
C TYR A 168 -10.22 -8.66 6.59
N LYS A 169 -10.73 -9.54 7.43
CA LYS A 169 -10.98 -9.28 8.85
C LYS A 169 -10.20 -10.31 9.67
N ASN A 170 -9.48 -9.86 10.68
CA ASN A 170 -8.87 -10.74 11.66
C ASN A 170 -9.96 -11.37 12.55
N THR A 171 -9.93 -12.68 12.70
CA THR A 171 -10.94 -13.44 13.45
C THR A 171 -10.70 -13.45 14.96
N LEU A 172 -9.46 -13.17 15.39
CA LEU A 172 -9.06 -13.17 16.81
C LEU A 172 -9.29 -11.79 17.46
N ILE A 173 -9.32 -10.70 16.67
CA ILE A 173 -9.56 -9.36 17.19
C ILE A 173 -11.08 -9.11 17.26
N VAL A 174 -11.64 -9.41 18.42
CA VAL A 174 -13.04 -9.12 18.78
C VAL A 174 -13.07 -7.77 19.47
N LYS A 175 -13.75 -6.76 18.82
CA LYS A 175 -14.02 -5.37 19.25
C LYS A 175 -12.88 -4.60 19.91
#